data_27142b1dfdc04ce7f2ffe6afba2e451d
#
_entry.id   27142b1dfdc04ce7f2ffe6afba2e451d
#
_cell.length_a   1.000
_cell.length_b   1.000
_cell.length_c   1.000
_cell.angle_alpha   90.00
_cell.angle_beta   90.00
_cell.angle_gamma   90.00
#
_symmetry.space_group_name_H-M   'P 1'
#
loop_
_entity.id
_entity.type
_entity.pdbx_description
1 polymer ?
#
loop_
_entity_poly.entity_id
_entity_poly.type
_entity_poly.pdbx_seq_one_letter_code
_entity_poly.pdbx_strand_id
1 'polypeptide(L)' 'MADIKYDIVEEIGVLSENAKGRRKEINRISWNGATPKYDIRDWAPEHEKMSKGITLSQEEVDGARI' A
#
# COMPACT_ATOMS: atom_id res chain seq x y z
N MET A 1 -11.45 13.00 15.69
CA MET A 1 -11.30 12.01 14.61
C MET A 1 -10.03 11.22 14.80
N ALA A 2 -10.14 9.91 14.77
CA ALA A 2 -8.95 9.09 14.99
C ALA A 2 -8.10 9.07 13.74
N ASP A 3 -6.82 9.35 13.90
CA ASP A 3 -5.89 9.25 12.81
C ASP A 3 -5.52 7.78 12.59
N ILE A 4 -5.43 7.40 11.33
CA ILE A 4 -4.98 6.06 10.99
C ILE A 4 -3.46 6.05 11.09
N LYS A 5 -2.93 5.17 11.93
CA LYS A 5 -1.48 5.00 12.06
C LYS A 5 -1.06 3.84 11.17
N TYR A 6 0.02 4.06 10.45
CA TYR A 6 0.54 3.01 9.59
C TYR A 6 2.04 3.17 9.43
N ASP A 7 2.69 2.07 9.13
CA ASP A 7 4.11 2.05 8.81
C ASP A 7 4.32 1.23 7.55
N ILE A 8 5.00 1.81 6.57
CA ILE A 8 5.41 1.07 5.40
C ILE A 8 6.67 0.32 5.79
N VAL A 9 6.54 -0.99 6.03
CA VAL A 9 7.66 -1.78 6.49
C VAL A 9 8.53 -2.30 5.35
N GLU A 10 7.97 -2.33 4.14
CA GLU A 10 8.73 -2.74 2.97
C GLU A 10 8.10 -2.13 1.72
N GLU A 11 8.91 -1.42 0.93
CA GLU A 11 8.46 -0.92 -0.35
C GLU A 11 8.81 -1.96 -1.40
N ILE A 12 7.79 -2.58 -1.98
CA ILE A 12 7.98 -3.69 -2.92
C ILE A 12 8.17 -3.17 -4.33
N GLY A 13 7.31 -2.26 -4.77
CA GLY A 13 7.47 -1.72 -6.10
C GLY A 13 6.41 -0.74 -6.50
N VAL A 14 6.68 -0.04 -7.61
CA VAL A 14 5.76 0.90 -8.21
C VAL A 14 5.14 0.21 -9.42
N LEU A 15 3.81 0.11 -9.43
CA LEU A 15 3.09 -0.54 -10.51
C LEU A 15 2.84 0.40 -11.68
N SER A 16 2.60 1.67 -11.38
CA SER A 16 2.38 2.68 -12.41
C SER A 16 2.53 4.08 -11.80
N GLU A 17 2.73 5.05 -12.67
CA GLU A 17 2.81 6.44 -12.25
C GLU A 17 2.07 7.29 -13.28
N ASN A 18 1.26 8.25 -12.81
CA ASN A 18 0.54 9.11 -13.74
C ASN A 18 1.27 10.45 -13.92
N ALA A 19 0.72 11.30 -14.82
CA ALA A 19 1.33 12.57 -15.16
C ALA A 19 1.42 13.55 -13.99
N LYS A 20 0.63 13.34 -12.94
CA LYS A 20 0.61 14.21 -11.77
C LYS A 20 1.57 13.74 -10.67
N GLY A 21 2.34 12.71 -10.94
CA GLY A 21 3.28 12.16 -9.99
C GLY A 21 2.67 11.22 -8.98
N ARG A 22 1.41 10.85 -9.16
CA ARG A 22 0.79 9.84 -8.30
C ARG A 22 1.25 8.46 -8.75
N ARG A 23 1.51 7.61 -7.78
CA ARG A 23 2.02 6.27 -8.05
C ARG A 23 1.10 5.22 -7.47
N LYS A 24 0.81 4.21 -8.25
CA LYS A 24 0.18 3.00 -7.71
C LYS A 24 1.31 2.10 -7.25
N GLU A 25 1.35 1.82 -5.96
CA GLU A 25 2.44 1.07 -5.36
C GLU A 25 1.94 -0.18 -4.67
N ILE A 26 2.79 -1.19 -4.65
CA ILE A 26 2.58 -2.36 -3.81
C ILE A 26 3.61 -2.31 -2.70
N ASN A 27 3.15 -2.37 -1.45
CA ASN A 27 3.99 -2.29 -0.27
C ASN A 27 3.50 -3.27 0.78
N ARG A 28 4.33 -3.52 1.79
CA ARG A 28 3.87 -4.19 2.99
C ARG A 28 3.68 -3.12 4.06
N ILE A 29 2.48 -3.04 4.59
CA ILE A 29 2.12 -1.99 5.54
C ILE A 29 1.59 -2.60 6.83
N SER A 30 2.08 -2.08 7.95
CA SER A 30 1.57 -2.40 9.27
C SER A 30 0.54 -1.33 9.63
N TRP A 31 -0.73 -1.71 9.70
CA TRP A 31 -1.80 -0.80 10.06
C TRP A 31 -2.04 -0.85 11.56
N ASN A 32 -1.94 0.31 12.21
CA ASN A 32 -2.18 0.43 13.66
C ASN A 32 -1.37 -0.58 14.49
N GLY A 33 -0.15 -0.84 14.08
CA GLY A 33 0.72 -1.76 14.79
C GLY A 33 0.42 -3.24 14.58
N ALA A 34 -0.47 -3.56 13.64
CA ALA A 34 -0.83 -4.95 13.37
C ALA A 34 0.25 -5.62 12.50
N THR A 35 0.12 -6.93 12.34
CA THR A 35 1.00 -7.68 11.45
C THR A 35 0.96 -7.09 10.05
N PRO A 36 2.11 -6.84 9.42
CA PRO A 36 2.13 -6.24 8.08
C PRO A 36 1.38 -7.07 7.06
N LYS A 37 0.68 -6.36 6.18
CA LYS A 37 -0.07 -6.98 5.08
C LYS A 37 0.34 -6.30 3.78
N TYR A 38 0.09 -6.98 2.68
CA TYR A 38 0.33 -6.41 1.36
C TYR A 38 -0.73 -5.35 1.08
N ASP A 39 -0.32 -4.27 0.44
CA ASP A 39 -1.22 -3.16 0.15
C ASP A 39 -0.93 -2.61 -1.24
N ILE A 40 -1.98 -2.47 -2.04
CA ILE A 40 -1.89 -1.87 -3.36
C ILE A 40 -2.77 -0.64 -3.35
N ARG A 41 -2.17 0.54 -3.53
CA ARG A 41 -2.93 1.78 -3.59
C ARG A 41 -2.17 2.88 -4.28
N ASP A 42 -2.90 3.95 -4.60
CA ASP A 42 -2.30 5.15 -5.17
C ASP A 42 -1.76 6.02 -4.05
N TRP A 43 -0.57 6.54 -4.25
CA TRP A 43 0.08 7.45 -3.33
C TRP A 43 0.37 8.78 -4.02
N ALA A 44 0.17 9.87 -3.29
CA ALA A 44 0.62 11.18 -3.73
C ALA A 44 2.14 11.23 -3.67
N PRO A 45 2.79 12.22 -4.34
CA PRO A 45 4.23 12.34 -4.27
C PRO A 45 4.73 12.33 -2.83
N GLU A 46 5.84 11.62 -2.60
CA GLU A 46 6.48 11.51 -1.29
C GLU A 46 5.58 10.92 -0.20
N HIS A 47 4.58 10.15 -0.61
CA HIS A 47 3.63 9.51 0.31
C HIS A 47 2.88 10.50 1.20
N GLU A 48 2.69 11.73 0.73
CA GLU A 48 1.96 12.74 1.50
C GLU A 48 0.53 12.36 1.79
N LYS A 49 -0.11 11.72 0.85
CA LYS A 49 -1.51 11.28 0.98
C LYS A 49 -1.67 9.92 0.32
N MET A 50 -2.54 9.13 0.91
CA MET A 50 -2.92 7.86 0.31
C MET A 50 -4.34 8.00 -0.26
N SER A 51 -4.59 7.31 -1.35
CA SER A 51 -5.90 7.24 -1.96
C SER A 51 -6.48 5.87 -1.74
N LYS A 52 -7.56 5.55 -2.47
CA LYS A 52 -8.18 4.25 -2.39
C LYS A 52 -7.20 3.16 -2.73
N GLY A 53 -7.35 2.04 -2.07
CA GLY A 53 -6.51 0.90 -2.33
C GLY A 53 -7.11 -0.35 -1.74
N ILE A 54 -6.35 -1.42 -1.81
CA ILE A 54 -6.77 -2.72 -1.33
C ILE A 54 -5.64 -3.30 -0.47
N THR A 55 -6.03 -3.87 0.67
CA THR A 55 -5.10 -4.55 1.56
C THR A 55 -5.34 -6.05 1.41
N LEU A 56 -4.28 -6.81 1.21
CA LEU A 56 -4.36 -8.24 0.95
C LEU A 56 -3.63 -9.03 2.03
N SER A 57 -4.23 -10.16 2.42
CA SER A 57 -3.56 -11.09 3.31
C SER A 57 -2.56 -11.93 2.50
N GLN A 58 -1.70 -12.65 3.19
CA GLN A 58 -0.76 -13.54 2.53
C GLN A 58 -1.49 -14.61 1.71
N GLU A 59 -2.60 -15.11 2.25
CA GLU A 59 -3.44 -16.08 1.55
C GLU A 59 -3.98 -15.54 0.23
N GLU A 60 -4.43 -14.30 0.26
CA GLU A 60 -4.99 -13.66 -0.93
C GLU A 60 -3.91 -13.44 -1.98
N VAL A 61 -2.72 -13.05 -1.54
CA VAL A 61 -1.60 -12.87 -2.46
C VAL A 61 -1.21 -14.21 -3.07
N ASP A 62 -1.16 -15.27 -2.27
CA ASP A 62 -0.85 -16.61 -2.77
C ASP A 62 -1.90 -17.08 -3.79
N GLY A 63 -3.17 -16.75 -3.54
CA GLY A 63 -4.24 -17.10 -4.45
C GLY A 63 -4.19 -16.37 -5.79
N ALA A 64 -3.51 -15.24 -5.84
CA ALA A 64 -3.35 -14.47 -7.07
C ALA A 64 -2.21 -14.99 -7.95
N ARG A 65 -1.50 -16.00 -7.51
CA ARG A 65 -0.40 -16.58 -8.28
C ARG A 65 -0.93 -17.23 -9.54
N ILE A 66 -0.32 -16.90 -10.62
CA ILE A 66 -0.67 -17.46 -11.92
C ILE A 66 0.43 -18.38 -12.39
#